data_f5e52e2673350306a6f9ac986e3180a5
#
_entry.id   f5e52e2673350306a6f9ac986e3180a5
#
_cell.length_a   1.000
_cell.length_b   1.000
_cell.length_c   1.000
_cell.angle_alpha   90.00
_cell.angle_beta   90.00
_cell.angle_gamma   90.00
#
_symmetry.space_group_name_H-M   'P 1'
#
loop_
_entity.id
_entity.type
_entity.pdbx_description
1 polymer ?
#
loop_
_entity_poly.entity_id
_entity_poly.type
_entity_poly.pdbx_seq_one_letter_code
_entity_poly.pdbx_strand_id
1 'polypeptide(L)'
;MKARKLWSWSLALWVLACASVGAAPAAAEPFPVRGLCIAAPAPRQVERFAAWMTNELAARGVNTLIVRVDFNYAYESHPELRGGAPLSRAEVQRLVQAGRAAGIHLIPQINLLGHQSWQSTPGKLLQVYPEFDETPWVTLPAKYQWPNPDRLYCKSYCPLHPGVHKVVFALVDELCDAFEARAFHAGMDEVFYLGEDRCPRCGGKDKAELFAGEVTRIQQHLKSRQRELWIWGDRLLDGRTTGIGEWEASFNDTHRAIDLIPKDVVICDWHYERAHPTPIYFALKGFRVVACLWNRAEVGAQQVRDLMLMRERAAPAVRQRLLGVVQTVWSGVDGFWREWESLKNDPPPPPDQARVARCFLRVSEEWKVAEKSQSDEALPR
;
A
#
# COMPACT_ATOMS: atom_id res chain seq x y z
N MET A 1 -7.61 -10.88 92.76
CA MET A 1 -8.34 -9.83 92.07
C MET A 1 -7.46 -9.28 91.00
N LYS A 2 -7.71 -9.61 89.68
CA LYS A 2 -6.91 -9.21 88.57
C LYS A 2 -7.83 -8.33 87.63
N ALA A 3 -7.50 -7.08 87.51
CA ALA A 3 -8.20 -6.12 86.63
C ALA A 3 -7.85 -6.37 85.19
N ARG A 4 -8.85 -6.56 84.29
CA ARG A 4 -8.69 -6.66 82.83
C ARG A 4 -8.78 -5.22 82.29
N LYS A 5 -7.73 -4.78 81.54
CA LYS A 5 -7.74 -3.57 80.70
C LYS A 5 -8.39 -3.91 79.35
N LEU A 6 -9.46 -3.25 79.03
CA LEU A 6 -10.09 -3.21 77.69
C LEU A 6 -9.36 -2.24 76.81
N TRP A 7 -8.84 -2.70 75.68
CA TRP A 7 -8.29 -1.83 74.63
C TRP A 7 -9.38 -1.63 73.59
N SER A 8 -9.82 -0.39 73.39
CA SER A 8 -10.68 0.05 72.33
C SER A 8 -9.85 0.33 71.07
N TRP A 9 -10.10 -0.40 69.99
CA TRP A 9 -9.53 -0.11 68.69
C TRP A 9 -10.47 0.78 67.94
N SER A 10 -10.08 2.03 67.68
CA SER A 10 -10.79 2.95 66.80
C SER A 10 -10.30 2.69 65.35
N LEU A 11 -11.14 2.09 64.53
CA LEU A 11 -10.91 1.95 63.08
C LEU A 11 -11.19 3.35 62.46
N ALA A 12 -10.13 4.04 62.05
CA ALA A 12 -10.26 5.20 61.16
C ALA A 12 -10.38 4.72 59.69
N LEU A 13 -11.58 4.78 59.12
CA LEU A 13 -11.79 4.57 57.69
C LEU A 13 -11.24 5.77 56.91
N TRP A 14 -10.11 5.57 56.24
CA TRP A 14 -9.65 6.48 55.20
C TRP A 14 -10.41 6.13 53.89
N VAL A 15 -11.38 6.99 53.52
CA VAL A 15 -11.99 6.97 52.17
C VAL A 15 -11.01 7.66 51.24
N LEU A 16 -10.21 6.87 50.51
CA LEU A 16 -9.47 7.35 49.35
C LEU A 16 -10.47 7.66 48.24
N ALA A 17 -10.81 8.94 48.09
CA ALA A 17 -11.49 9.46 46.90
C ALA A 17 -10.48 9.39 45.75
N CYS A 18 -10.52 8.30 44.95
CA CYS A 18 -9.89 8.27 43.64
C CYS A 18 -10.64 9.23 42.72
N ALA A 19 -10.17 10.50 42.69
CA ALA A 19 -10.52 11.38 41.59
C ALA A 19 -9.92 10.76 40.31
N SER A 20 -10.74 10.10 39.53
CA SER A 20 -10.42 9.77 38.14
C SER A 20 -10.28 11.08 37.38
N VAL A 21 -9.06 11.61 37.32
CA VAL A 21 -8.74 12.64 36.33
C VAL A 21 -8.97 11.95 34.98
N GLY A 22 -10.13 12.21 34.37
CA GLY A 22 -10.39 11.88 32.99
C GLY A 22 -9.30 12.55 32.17
N ALA A 23 -8.36 11.75 31.66
CA ALA A 23 -7.39 12.24 30.70
C ALA A 23 -8.21 12.85 29.55
N ALA A 24 -8.02 14.14 29.29
CA ALA A 24 -8.57 14.77 28.10
C ALA A 24 -8.18 13.88 26.90
N PRO A 25 -9.10 13.68 25.94
CA PRO A 25 -8.75 12.89 24.74
C PRO A 25 -7.50 13.52 24.14
N ALA A 26 -6.43 12.71 24.03
CA ALA A 26 -5.20 13.15 23.40
C ALA A 26 -5.55 13.65 22.00
N ALA A 27 -5.13 14.86 21.66
CA ALA A 27 -5.32 15.42 20.32
C ALA A 27 -4.96 14.35 19.29
N ALA A 28 -5.84 14.08 18.34
CA ALA A 28 -5.62 13.00 17.39
C ALA A 28 -4.41 13.36 16.53
N GLU A 29 -3.33 12.58 16.61
CA GLU A 29 -2.13 12.80 15.82
C GLU A 29 -2.44 12.71 14.32
N PRO A 30 -1.86 13.58 13.47
CA PRO A 30 -2.06 13.53 12.03
C PRO A 30 -1.65 12.17 11.47
N PHE A 31 -2.20 11.80 10.30
CA PHE A 31 -1.80 10.55 9.66
C PHE A 31 -0.30 10.53 9.36
N PRO A 32 0.46 9.53 9.86
CA PRO A 32 1.86 9.35 9.50
C PRO A 32 2.08 9.24 7.98
N VAL A 33 1.10 8.69 7.26
CA VAL A 33 1.13 8.52 5.80
C VAL A 33 -0.04 9.27 5.17
N ARG A 34 0.28 10.25 4.31
CA ARG A 34 -0.63 10.94 3.40
C ARG A 34 -0.01 10.83 2.02
N GLY A 35 -0.47 9.84 1.25
CA GLY A 35 0.28 9.38 0.09
C GLY A 35 -0.45 9.47 -1.24
N LEU A 36 0.37 9.34 -2.30
CA LEU A 36 -0.08 9.10 -3.67
C LEU A 36 0.70 7.91 -4.23
N CYS A 37 0.02 7.00 -4.96
CA CYS A 37 0.63 5.94 -5.75
C CYS A 37 0.39 6.23 -7.23
N ILE A 38 1.46 6.41 -8.01
CA ILE A 38 1.38 6.79 -9.42
C ILE A 38 2.51 6.12 -10.21
N ALA A 39 2.32 5.93 -11.51
CA ALA A 39 3.39 5.46 -12.39
C ALA A 39 4.58 6.43 -12.39
N ALA A 40 5.79 5.91 -12.57
CA ALA A 40 6.97 6.73 -12.79
C ALA A 40 6.77 7.66 -14.00
N PRO A 41 7.23 8.92 -13.95
CA PRO A 41 7.18 9.79 -15.11
C PRO A 41 8.10 9.27 -16.23
N ALA A 42 7.75 9.55 -17.47
CA ALA A 42 8.70 9.35 -18.57
C ALA A 42 9.90 10.33 -18.43
N PRO A 43 11.08 10.04 -19.02
CA PRO A 43 12.26 10.91 -18.94
C PRO A 43 11.98 12.39 -19.24
N ARG A 44 11.21 12.68 -20.29
CA ARG A 44 10.81 14.04 -20.67
C ARG A 44 9.92 14.76 -19.64
N GLN A 45 9.36 14.05 -18.68
CA GLN A 45 8.43 14.58 -17.69
C GLN A 45 9.08 14.83 -16.32
N VAL A 46 10.32 14.39 -16.11
CA VAL A 46 10.99 14.40 -14.81
C VAL A 46 11.01 15.78 -14.16
N GLU A 47 11.39 16.83 -14.90
CA GLU A 47 11.45 18.19 -14.34
C GLU A 47 10.06 18.72 -13.98
N ARG A 48 9.06 18.48 -14.84
CA ARG A 48 7.68 18.86 -14.54
C ARG A 48 7.13 18.11 -13.35
N PHE A 49 7.47 16.81 -13.24
CA PHE A 49 7.04 15.97 -12.12
C PHE A 49 7.70 16.41 -10.81
N ALA A 50 9.00 16.71 -10.83
CA ALA A 50 9.72 17.27 -9.69
C ALA A 50 9.11 18.59 -9.21
N ALA A 51 8.82 19.51 -10.13
CA ALA A 51 8.14 20.76 -9.80
C ALA A 51 6.72 20.55 -9.26
N TRP A 52 5.98 19.56 -9.80
CA TRP A 52 4.65 19.22 -9.31
C TRP A 52 4.69 18.65 -7.89
N MET A 53 5.67 17.81 -7.58
CA MET A 53 5.88 17.31 -6.20
C MET A 53 6.08 18.45 -5.20
N THR A 54 6.94 19.43 -5.53
CA THR A 54 7.28 20.54 -4.63
C THR A 54 6.18 21.58 -4.50
N ASN A 55 5.48 21.89 -5.58
CA ASN A 55 4.52 23.00 -5.61
C ASN A 55 3.09 22.56 -5.30
N GLU A 56 2.68 21.36 -5.76
CA GLU A 56 1.29 20.92 -5.64
C GLU A 56 1.10 19.82 -4.58
N LEU A 57 1.93 18.78 -4.60
CA LEU A 57 1.74 17.66 -3.66
C LEU A 57 2.10 18.06 -2.23
N ALA A 58 3.25 18.71 -2.03
CA ALA A 58 3.68 19.19 -0.72
C ALA A 58 2.68 20.19 -0.12
N ALA A 59 2.16 21.12 -0.93
CA ALA A 59 1.15 22.11 -0.49
C ALA A 59 -0.17 21.45 -0.04
N ARG A 60 -0.43 20.20 -0.46
CA ARG A 60 -1.60 19.39 -0.04
C ARG A 60 -1.30 18.48 1.15
N GLY A 61 -0.09 18.54 1.70
CA GLY A 61 0.32 17.73 2.84
C GLY A 61 0.71 16.29 2.48
N VAL A 62 0.93 15.99 1.19
CA VAL A 62 1.47 14.69 0.77
C VAL A 62 2.89 14.54 1.32
N ASN A 63 3.16 13.43 1.98
CA ASN A 63 4.47 13.10 2.54
C ASN A 63 5.03 11.75 2.07
N THR A 64 4.26 11.00 1.29
CA THR A 64 4.66 9.69 0.79
C THR A 64 4.23 9.53 -0.67
N LEU A 65 5.14 9.08 -1.52
CA LEU A 65 4.87 8.83 -2.93
C LEU A 65 5.35 7.43 -3.30
N ILE A 66 4.40 6.52 -3.59
CA ILE A 66 4.70 5.22 -4.17
C ILE A 66 4.83 5.43 -5.67
N VAL A 67 6.02 5.17 -6.20
CA VAL A 67 6.36 5.34 -7.62
C VAL A 67 6.40 3.97 -8.28
N ARG A 68 5.39 3.65 -9.11
CA ARG A 68 5.33 2.40 -9.86
C ARG A 68 6.30 2.46 -11.04
N VAL A 69 7.44 1.79 -10.90
CA VAL A 69 8.54 1.82 -11.89
C VAL A 69 8.51 0.62 -12.80
N ASP A 70 8.33 -0.59 -12.21
CA ASP A 70 8.43 -1.86 -12.91
C ASP A 70 9.72 -1.93 -13.76
N PHE A 71 9.61 -2.03 -15.07
CA PHE A 71 10.73 -2.11 -16.00
C PHE A 71 11.13 -0.77 -16.64
N ASN A 72 10.55 0.35 -16.18
CA ASN A 72 10.83 1.70 -16.70
C ASN A 72 12.02 2.39 -15.99
N TYR A 73 13.02 1.63 -15.61
CA TYR A 73 14.33 2.09 -15.13
C TYR A 73 15.43 1.47 -15.97
N ALA A 74 16.53 2.17 -16.14
CA ALA A 74 17.67 1.74 -16.96
C ALA A 74 18.57 0.74 -16.20
N TYR A 75 17.99 -0.39 -15.78
CA TYR A 75 18.69 -1.41 -15.01
C TYR A 75 20.02 -1.81 -15.65
N GLU A 76 21.09 -1.76 -14.88
CA GLU A 76 22.42 -2.22 -15.29
C GLU A 76 22.59 -3.71 -15.03
N SER A 77 21.98 -4.22 -13.94
CA SER A 77 22.01 -5.63 -13.56
C SER A 77 21.34 -6.54 -14.60
N HIS A 78 20.26 -6.06 -15.24
CA HIS A 78 19.48 -6.79 -16.23
C HIS A 78 19.02 -5.86 -17.37
N PRO A 79 19.94 -5.45 -18.27
CA PRO A 79 19.63 -4.51 -19.35
C PRO A 79 18.53 -4.99 -20.29
N GLU A 80 18.38 -6.32 -20.46
CA GLU A 80 17.35 -6.97 -21.27
C GLU A 80 15.93 -6.76 -20.73
N LEU A 81 15.79 -6.41 -19.46
CA LEU A 81 14.51 -6.13 -18.82
C LEU A 81 14.08 -4.66 -18.92
N ARG A 82 14.88 -3.78 -19.48
CA ARG A 82 14.53 -2.36 -19.63
C ARG A 82 13.27 -2.17 -20.48
N GLY A 83 12.40 -1.24 -20.04
CA GLY A 83 11.26 -0.78 -20.83
C GLY A 83 11.67 0.11 -22.01
N GLY A 84 10.70 0.60 -22.78
CA GLY A 84 10.97 1.35 -24.01
C GLY A 84 11.53 2.77 -23.80
N ALA A 85 11.29 3.37 -22.63
CA ALA A 85 11.79 4.72 -22.29
C ALA A 85 12.14 4.77 -20.79
N PRO A 86 13.17 4.02 -20.37
CA PRO A 86 13.51 3.87 -18.96
C PRO A 86 14.14 5.16 -18.40
N LEU A 87 13.83 5.47 -17.16
CA LEU A 87 14.52 6.51 -16.38
C LEU A 87 15.97 6.12 -16.16
N SER A 88 16.88 7.05 -16.39
CA SER A 88 18.27 6.95 -15.98
C SER A 88 18.42 7.13 -14.47
N ARG A 89 19.56 6.72 -13.91
CA ARG A 89 19.90 6.97 -12.50
C ARG A 89 19.87 8.46 -12.16
N ALA A 90 20.37 9.31 -13.05
CA ALA A 90 20.39 10.78 -12.86
C ALA A 90 18.96 11.36 -12.76
N GLU A 91 18.04 10.89 -13.60
CA GLU A 91 16.64 11.31 -13.58
C GLU A 91 15.94 10.86 -12.29
N VAL A 92 16.19 9.64 -11.84
CA VAL A 92 15.68 9.16 -10.54
C VAL A 92 16.25 10.01 -9.38
N GLN A 93 17.54 10.30 -9.38
CA GLN A 93 18.16 11.16 -8.37
C GLN A 93 17.55 12.58 -8.37
N ARG A 94 17.18 13.11 -9.53
CA ARG A 94 16.46 14.38 -9.62
C ARG A 94 15.10 14.35 -8.92
N LEU A 95 14.36 13.22 -9.05
CA LEU A 95 13.11 13.00 -8.31
C LEU A 95 13.36 12.88 -6.81
N VAL A 96 14.40 12.16 -6.40
CA VAL A 96 14.78 12.00 -4.98
C VAL A 96 15.11 13.35 -4.35
N GLN A 97 15.86 14.20 -5.03
CA GLN A 97 16.18 15.55 -4.56
C GLN A 97 14.92 16.41 -4.38
N ALA A 98 14.00 16.35 -5.35
CA ALA A 98 12.72 17.05 -5.26
C ALA A 98 11.86 16.53 -4.09
N GLY A 99 11.80 15.19 -3.91
CA GLY A 99 11.11 14.57 -2.78
C GLY A 99 11.67 15.04 -1.44
N ARG A 100 12.99 15.05 -1.28
CA ARG A 100 13.65 15.56 -0.06
C ARG A 100 13.33 17.02 0.20
N ALA A 101 13.41 17.86 -0.83
CA ALA A 101 13.09 19.28 -0.70
C ALA A 101 11.62 19.54 -0.32
N ALA A 102 10.72 18.65 -0.74
CA ALA A 102 9.29 18.70 -0.47
C ALA A 102 8.86 17.97 0.82
N GLY A 103 9.77 17.27 1.51
CA GLY A 103 9.43 16.41 2.65
C GLY A 103 8.62 15.16 2.24
N ILE A 104 8.76 14.71 0.99
CA ILE A 104 8.05 13.55 0.43
C ILE A 104 8.99 12.35 0.35
N HIS A 105 8.63 11.26 1.03
CA HIS A 105 9.33 9.98 0.94
C HIS A 105 8.93 9.24 -0.34
N LEU A 106 9.92 8.84 -1.15
CA LEU A 106 9.70 8.05 -2.36
C LEU A 106 9.85 6.56 -2.04
N ILE A 107 8.84 5.77 -2.42
CA ILE A 107 8.83 4.32 -2.30
C ILE A 107 8.73 3.74 -3.71
N PRO A 108 9.81 3.18 -4.28
CA PRO A 108 9.75 2.56 -5.59
C PRO A 108 8.96 1.25 -5.53
N GLN A 109 8.26 0.94 -6.62
CA GLN A 109 7.47 -0.27 -6.78
C GLN A 109 7.89 -1.03 -8.04
N ILE A 110 8.03 -2.35 -7.89
CA ILE A 110 8.01 -3.35 -8.96
C ILE A 110 6.93 -4.36 -8.60
N ASN A 111 6.06 -4.72 -9.55
CA ASN A 111 5.10 -5.80 -9.32
C ASN A 111 5.82 -7.15 -9.30
N LEU A 112 5.89 -7.77 -8.14
CA LEU A 112 6.43 -9.10 -7.92
C LEU A 112 5.31 -10.12 -7.77
N LEU A 113 5.59 -11.37 -8.08
CA LEU A 113 4.69 -12.52 -8.09
C LEU A 113 3.55 -12.38 -9.10
N GLY A 114 2.54 -11.56 -8.84
CA GLY A 114 1.42 -11.27 -9.75
C GLY A 114 1.78 -10.24 -10.84
N HIS A 115 0.80 -9.91 -11.67
CA HIS A 115 0.92 -8.91 -12.76
C HIS A 115 2.10 -9.14 -13.72
N GLN A 116 2.47 -10.41 -13.95
CA GLN A 116 3.51 -10.77 -14.93
C GLN A 116 2.97 -10.86 -16.36
N SER A 117 1.74 -10.45 -16.57
CA SER A 117 1.13 -10.15 -17.87
C SER A 117 0.04 -9.09 -17.69
N TRP A 118 -0.36 -8.47 -18.78
CA TRP A 118 -1.53 -7.61 -18.83
C TRP A 118 -2.34 -7.93 -20.08
N GLN A 119 -3.62 -8.29 -19.89
CA GLN A 119 -4.51 -8.68 -21.00
C GLN A 119 -3.89 -9.77 -21.89
N SER A 120 -3.55 -9.42 -23.14
CA SER A 120 -2.97 -10.35 -24.13
C SER A 120 -1.44 -10.28 -24.23
N THR A 121 -0.79 -9.49 -23.36
CA THR A 121 0.65 -9.24 -23.46
C THR A 121 1.38 -9.72 -22.20
N PRO A 122 2.40 -10.61 -22.32
CA PRO A 122 3.23 -10.97 -21.19
C PRO A 122 4.01 -9.75 -20.69
N GLY A 123 4.21 -9.69 -19.38
CA GLY A 123 5.09 -8.71 -18.75
C GLY A 123 6.55 -8.93 -19.16
N LYS A 124 7.37 -7.91 -19.01
CA LYS A 124 8.76 -7.93 -19.49
C LYS A 124 9.58 -9.08 -18.88
N LEU A 125 9.33 -9.42 -17.60
CA LEU A 125 10.01 -10.55 -16.95
C LEU A 125 9.75 -11.87 -17.68
N LEU A 126 8.48 -12.19 -17.98
CA LEU A 126 8.12 -13.44 -18.65
C LEU A 126 8.38 -13.42 -20.17
N GLN A 127 8.59 -12.23 -20.77
CA GLN A 127 9.09 -12.14 -22.14
C GLN A 127 10.55 -12.58 -22.24
N VAL A 128 11.36 -12.21 -21.24
CA VAL A 128 12.82 -12.48 -21.22
C VAL A 128 13.12 -13.84 -20.59
N TYR A 129 12.39 -14.18 -19.53
CA TYR A 129 12.55 -15.41 -18.75
C TYR A 129 11.22 -16.22 -18.71
N PRO A 130 10.78 -16.78 -19.84
CA PRO A 130 9.52 -17.53 -19.92
C PRO A 130 9.48 -18.75 -19.00
N GLU A 131 10.65 -19.29 -18.61
CA GLU A 131 10.77 -20.40 -17.66
C GLU A 131 10.32 -20.05 -16.24
N PHE A 132 10.16 -18.76 -15.92
CA PHE A 132 9.65 -18.30 -14.62
C PHE A 132 8.13 -18.38 -14.55
N ASP A 133 7.42 -18.49 -15.69
CA ASP A 133 5.97 -18.54 -15.72
C ASP A 133 5.42 -19.69 -14.86
N GLU A 134 4.50 -19.39 -13.95
CA GLU A 134 3.80 -20.38 -13.12
C GLU A 134 2.89 -21.28 -13.97
N THR A 135 2.37 -20.74 -15.07
CA THR A 135 1.39 -21.39 -15.94
C THR A 135 1.76 -21.31 -17.42
N PRO A 136 2.93 -21.86 -17.86
CA PRO A 136 3.37 -21.74 -19.24
C PRO A 136 2.44 -22.42 -20.25
N TRP A 137 1.55 -23.34 -19.81
CA TRP A 137 0.56 -24.00 -20.62
C TRP A 137 -0.73 -23.18 -20.84
N VAL A 138 -0.91 -22.06 -20.09
CA VAL A 138 -2.03 -21.14 -20.28
C VAL A 138 -1.61 -20.06 -21.25
N THR A 139 -2.23 -20.06 -22.44
CA THR A 139 -1.94 -19.07 -23.48
C THR A 139 -2.73 -17.79 -23.21
N LEU A 140 -2.07 -16.65 -23.31
CA LEU A 140 -2.75 -15.36 -23.25
C LEU A 140 -3.68 -15.20 -24.47
N PRO A 141 -4.93 -14.74 -24.29
CA PRO A 141 -5.89 -14.62 -25.38
C PRO A 141 -5.47 -13.49 -26.33
N ALA A 142 -5.68 -13.68 -27.64
CA ALA A 142 -5.42 -12.62 -28.64
C ALA A 142 -6.27 -11.37 -28.38
N LYS A 143 -7.48 -11.55 -27.83
CA LYS A 143 -8.36 -10.47 -27.37
C LYS A 143 -8.82 -10.78 -25.95
N TYR A 144 -8.44 -9.95 -25.03
CA TYR A 144 -8.83 -10.09 -23.63
C TYR A 144 -10.34 -9.91 -23.46
N GLN A 145 -10.94 -10.79 -22.68
CA GLN A 145 -12.33 -10.71 -22.21
C GLN A 145 -12.38 -11.24 -20.76
N TRP A 146 -13.24 -10.67 -19.96
CA TRP A 146 -13.51 -11.15 -18.62
C TRP A 146 -15.02 -11.32 -18.40
N PRO A 147 -15.47 -12.40 -17.80
CA PRO A 147 -14.70 -13.61 -17.47
C PRO A 147 -14.28 -14.41 -18.71
N ASN A 148 -13.21 -15.19 -18.58
CA ASN A 148 -12.75 -16.10 -19.62
C ASN A 148 -12.62 -17.54 -19.06
N PRO A 149 -12.53 -18.59 -19.93
CA PRO A 149 -12.52 -19.99 -19.49
C PRO A 149 -11.40 -20.33 -18.50
N ASP A 150 -10.24 -19.71 -18.68
CA ASP A 150 -9.07 -19.93 -17.81
C ASP A 150 -9.10 -19.06 -16.56
N ARG A 151 -10.09 -18.15 -16.42
CA ARG A 151 -10.17 -17.12 -15.37
C ARG A 151 -8.86 -16.34 -15.25
N LEU A 152 -8.18 -16.15 -16.39
CA LEU A 152 -6.90 -15.48 -16.49
C LEU A 152 -7.09 -13.98 -16.55
N TYR A 153 -6.69 -13.28 -15.49
CA TYR A 153 -6.54 -11.84 -15.49
C TYR A 153 -5.10 -11.44 -15.77
N CYS A 154 -4.16 -11.93 -14.96
CA CYS A 154 -2.74 -11.78 -15.18
C CYS A 154 -1.99 -13.04 -14.75
N LYS A 155 -0.81 -13.25 -15.35
CA LYS A 155 0.11 -14.33 -14.98
C LYS A 155 0.90 -14.00 -13.72
N SER A 156 1.42 -15.05 -13.09
CA SER A 156 2.38 -14.96 -11.99
C SER A 156 3.68 -15.66 -12.38
N TYR A 157 4.78 -15.28 -11.76
CA TYR A 157 5.97 -16.15 -11.79
C TYR A 157 5.87 -17.25 -10.73
N CYS A 158 6.55 -18.36 -10.95
CA CYS A 158 6.66 -19.43 -9.97
C CYS A 158 7.62 -19.04 -8.83
N PRO A 159 7.16 -18.84 -7.57
CA PRO A 159 8.00 -18.40 -6.46
C PRO A 159 9.03 -19.46 -6.04
N LEU A 160 8.89 -20.71 -6.51
CA LEU A 160 9.84 -21.79 -6.25
C LEU A 160 10.80 -22.03 -7.41
N HIS A 161 10.78 -21.20 -8.45
CA HIS A 161 11.79 -21.30 -9.51
C HIS A 161 13.17 -20.87 -8.98
N PRO A 162 14.23 -21.70 -9.13
CA PRO A 162 15.53 -21.46 -8.49
C PRO A 162 16.25 -20.18 -8.99
N GLY A 163 15.89 -19.71 -10.20
CA GLY A 163 16.50 -18.52 -10.82
C GLY A 163 15.77 -17.22 -10.56
N VAL A 164 14.47 -17.25 -10.19
CA VAL A 164 13.62 -16.04 -10.19
C VAL A 164 14.13 -14.99 -9.20
N HIS A 165 14.49 -15.39 -7.98
CA HIS A 165 14.93 -14.45 -6.93
C HIS A 165 16.29 -13.83 -7.23
N LYS A 166 17.15 -14.50 -7.99
CA LYS A 166 18.42 -13.91 -8.42
C LYS A 166 18.18 -12.70 -9.32
N VAL A 167 17.20 -12.80 -10.21
CA VAL A 167 16.84 -11.70 -11.12
C VAL A 167 16.06 -10.61 -10.38
N VAL A 168 14.94 -10.94 -9.74
CA VAL A 168 14.08 -9.92 -9.14
C VAL A 168 14.76 -9.16 -8.00
N PHE A 169 15.61 -9.81 -7.19
CA PHE A 169 16.33 -9.12 -6.12
C PHE A 169 17.42 -8.20 -6.64
N ALA A 170 18.07 -8.53 -7.77
CA ALA A 170 19.00 -7.62 -8.40
C ALA A 170 18.29 -6.32 -8.87
N LEU A 171 17.11 -6.46 -9.47
CA LEU A 171 16.29 -5.29 -9.86
C LEU A 171 15.84 -4.47 -8.64
N VAL A 172 15.36 -5.14 -7.59
CA VAL A 172 14.92 -4.49 -6.35
C VAL A 172 16.03 -3.71 -5.68
N ASP A 173 17.21 -4.32 -5.57
CA ASP A 173 18.38 -3.68 -4.95
C ASP A 173 18.82 -2.45 -5.74
N GLU A 174 19.00 -2.59 -7.05
CA GLU A 174 19.44 -1.51 -7.92
C GLU A 174 18.44 -0.35 -7.92
N LEU A 175 17.13 -0.64 -7.95
CA LEU A 175 16.11 0.37 -7.92
C LEU A 175 16.04 1.09 -6.56
N CYS A 176 16.09 0.34 -5.46
CA CYS A 176 16.12 0.92 -4.13
C CYS A 176 17.36 1.80 -3.90
N ASP A 177 18.53 1.40 -4.43
CA ASP A 177 19.75 2.19 -4.35
C ASP A 177 19.64 3.48 -5.18
N ALA A 178 19.04 3.42 -6.37
CA ALA A 178 18.79 4.60 -7.20
C ALA A 178 17.85 5.61 -6.53
N PHE A 179 16.79 5.12 -5.86
CA PHE A 179 15.83 5.95 -5.12
C PHE A 179 16.29 6.32 -3.71
N GLU A 180 17.43 5.80 -3.24
CA GLU A 180 17.89 5.92 -1.85
C GLU A 180 16.77 5.55 -0.85
N ALA A 181 16.01 4.53 -1.22
CA ALA A 181 14.76 4.19 -0.57
C ALA A 181 14.96 3.36 0.70
N ARG A 182 14.18 3.71 1.74
CA ARG A 182 14.07 2.94 2.99
C ARG A 182 12.91 1.96 3.00
N ALA A 183 12.06 2.02 1.99
CA ALA A 183 10.93 1.13 1.78
C ALA A 183 10.81 0.77 0.30
N PHE A 184 10.27 -0.40 0.03
CA PHE A 184 10.00 -0.91 -1.31
C PHE A 184 8.59 -1.49 -1.34
N HIS A 185 7.85 -1.21 -2.41
CA HIS A 185 6.52 -1.78 -2.62
C HIS A 185 6.61 -2.91 -3.65
N ALA A 186 6.30 -4.13 -3.23
CA ALA A 186 6.44 -5.31 -4.07
C ALA A 186 5.21 -5.64 -4.94
N GLY A 187 4.14 -4.82 -4.90
CA GLY A 187 2.88 -5.18 -5.55
C GLY A 187 2.23 -6.36 -4.84
N MET A 188 2.26 -7.54 -5.45
CA MET A 188 1.72 -8.81 -4.96
C MET A 188 0.18 -8.87 -4.88
N ASP A 189 -0.49 -7.94 -5.56
CA ASP A 189 -1.93 -7.93 -5.77
C ASP A 189 -2.36 -8.90 -6.87
N GLU A 190 -3.64 -9.24 -6.84
CA GLU A 190 -4.32 -9.99 -7.90
C GLU A 190 -3.57 -11.26 -8.35
N VAL A 191 -2.95 -11.96 -7.40
CA VAL A 191 -2.29 -13.25 -7.64
C VAL A 191 -3.35 -14.33 -7.75
N PHE A 192 -3.83 -14.58 -8.97
CA PHE A 192 -4.85 -15.60 -9.27
C PHE A 192 -4.22 -16.97 -9.46
N TYR A 193 -3.10 -17.06 -10.17
CA TYR A 193 -2.36 -18.28 -10.40
C TYR A 193 -1.22 -18.44 -9.40
N LEU A 194 -1.31 -19.46 -8.59
CA LEU A 194 -0.28 -19.84 -7.62
C LEU A 194 -0.53 -21.27 -7.17
N GLY A 195 0.49 -22.12 -7.19
CA GLY A 195 0.36 -23.50 -6.76
C GLY A 195 -0.52 -24.34 -7.69
N GLU A 196 -0.45 -24.07 -8.98
CA GLU A 196 -1.23 -24.77 -9.97
C GLU A 196 -0.71 -26.21 -10.17
N ASP A 197 -1.61 -27.19 -10.21
CA ASP A 197 -1.28 -28.64 -10.17
C ASP A 197 -0.25 -29.07 -11.22
N ARG A 198 -0.24 -28.42 -12.38
CA ARG A 198 0.72 -28.73 -13.46
C ARG A 198 2.09 -28.07 -13.28
N CYS A 199 2.24 -27.16 -12.32
CA CYS A 199 3.54 -26.58 -12.04
C CYS A 199 4.45 -27.63 -11.36
N PRO A 200 5.62 -27.97 -11.95
CA PRO A 200 6.48 -29.03 -11.40
C PRO A 200 7.11 -28.67 -10.05
N ARG A 201 7.01 -27.41 -9.61
CA ARG A 201 7.61 -26.90 -8.37
C ARG A 201 6.56 -26.58 -7.31
N CYS A 202 5.46 -25.96 -7.72
CA CYS A 202 4.39 -25.47 -6.82
C CYS A 202 3.20 -26.44 -6.73
N GLY A 203 3.01 -27.34 -7.71
CA GLY A 203 1.86 -28.23 -7.77
C GLY A 203 1.60 -29.00 -6.50
N GLY A 204 0.35 -29.01 -6.05
CA GLY A 204 -0.09 -29.68 -4.83
C GLY A 204 0.34 -29.01 -3.51
N LYS A 205 1.00 -27.86 -3.56
CA LYS A 205 1.37 -27.10 -2.35
C LYS A 205 0.27 -26.15 -1.93
N ASP A 206 0.21 -25.87 -0.63
CA ASP A 206 -0.74 -24.93 -0.06
C ASP A 206 -0.47 -23.51 -0.57
N LYS A 207 -1.50 -22.87 -1.14
CA LYS A 207 -1.38 -21.54 -1.77
C LYS A 207 -1.07 -20.43 -0.76
N ALA A 208 -1.57 -20.56 0.46
CA ALA A 208 -1.25 -19.61 1.54
C ALA A 208 0.20 -19.74 1.98
N GLU A 209 0.72 -20.96 2.08
CA GLU A 209 2.14 -21.17 2.40
C GLU A 209 3.07 -20.69 1.26
N LEU A 210 2.69 -20.90 0.01
CA LEU A 210 3.44 -20.37 -1.14
C LEU A 210 3.48 -18.84 -1.14
N PHE A 211 2.33 -18.19 -0.93
CA PHE A 211 2.24 -16.73 -0.87
C PHE A 211 3.02 -16.18 0.32
N ALA A 212 2.83 -16.77 1.51
CA ALA A 212 3.55 -16.38 2.71
C ALA A 212 5.06 -16.59 2.60
N GLY A 213 5.47 -17.69 1.98
CA GLY A 213 6.89 -17.98 1.70
C GLY A 213 7.53 -16.91 0.81
N GLU A 214 6.81 -16.46 -0.21
CA GLU A 214 7.30 -15.40 -1.11
C GLU A 214 7.38 -14.05 -0.39
N VAL A 215 6.32 -13.62 0.31
CA VAL A 215 6.34 -12.41 1.14
C VAL A 215 7.51 -12.43 2.12
N THR A 216 7.69 -13.55 2.82
CA THR A 216 8.75 -13.69 3.83
C THR A 216 10.13 -13.58 3.21
N ARG A 217 10.35 -14.19 2.04
CA ARG A 217 11.63 -14.15 1.32
C ARG A 217 11.98 -12.74 0.87
N ILE A 218 11.01 -12.01 0.31
CA ILE A 218 11.19 -10.60 -0.10
C ILE A 218 11.46 -9.74 1.14
N GLN A 219 10.68 -9.92 2.21
CA GLN A 219 10.84 -9.17 3.46
C GLN A 219 12.23 -9.38 4.08
N GLN A 220 12.71 -10.62 4.16
CA GLN A 220 14.03 -10.93 4.70
C GLN A 220 15.14 -10.31 3.86
N HIS A 221 15.02 -10.35 2.53
CA HIS A 221 15.96 -9.71 1.63
C HIS A 221 16.04 -8.20 1.86
N LEU A 222 14.90 -7.50 1.90
CA LEU A 222 14.83 -6.06 2.16
C LEU A 222 15.33 -5.70 3.56
N LYS A 223 14.93 -6.46 4.57
CA LYS A 223 15.32 -6.25 5.97
C LYS A 223 16.83 -6.38 6.17
N SER A 224 17.50 -7.29 5.46
CA SER A 224 18.96 -7.42 5.49
C SER A 224 19.67 -6.16 5.01
N ARG A 225 18.97 -5.28 4.30
CA ARG A 225 19.42 -3.97 3.79
C ARG A 225 18.74 -2.80 4.49
N GLN A 226 18.12 -3.03 5.65
CA GLN A 226 17.43 -2.02 6.45
C GLN A 226 16.30 -1.31 5.68
N ARG A 227 15.57 -2.04 4.84
CA ARG A 227 14.43 -1.57 4.05
C ARG A 227 13.14 -2.25 4.49
N GLU A 228 12.04 -1.51 4.45
CA GLU A 228 10.69 -2.02 4.74
C GLU A 228 10.04 -2.60 3.49
N LEU A 229 9.25 -3.64 3.68
CA LEU A 229 8.38 -4.20 2.63
C LEU A 229 6.98 -3.64 2.74
N TRP A 230 6.44 -3.14 1.62
CA TRP A 230 5.04 -2.77 1.42
C TRP A 230 4.42 -3.67 0.37
N ILE A 231 3.18 -4.15 0.58
CA ILE A 231 2.43 -4.99 -0.37
C ILE A 231 0.96 -4.57 -0.41
N TRP A 232 0.26 -4.87 -1.51
CA TRP A 232 -1.19 -4.80 -1.56
C TRP A 232 -1.83 -5.88 -0.69
N GLY A 233 -3.01 -5.58 -0.10
CA GLY A 233 -3.64 -6.39 0.95
C GLY A 233 -4.66 -7.41 0.47
N ASP A 234 -5.14 -7.32 -0.77
CA ASP A 234 -6.26 -8.09 -1.31
C ASP A 234 -6.11 -9.61 -1.15
N ARG A 235 -4.92 -10.15 -1.36
CA ARG A 235 -4.67 -11.60 -1.21
C ARG A 235 -4.69 -12.11 0.23
N LEU A 236 -4.80 -11.20 1.22
CA LEU A 236 -4.86 -11.51 2.65
C LEU A 236 -6.28 -11.41 3.24
N LEU A 237 -7.28 -11.10 2.42
CA LEU A 237 -8.69 -11.05 2.79
C LEU A 237 -9.43 -12.25 2.19
N ASP A 238 -10.31 -12.89 2.96
CA ASP A 238 -11.19 -13.96 2.47
C ASP A 238 -12.42 -13.36 1.78
N GLY A 239 -12.47 -13.45 0.46
CA GLY A 239 -13.58 -12.94 -0.34
C GLY A 239 -14.90 -13.68 -0.09
N ARG A 240 -14.85 -14.97 0.25
CA ARG A 240 -16.05 -15.77 0.53
C ARG A 240 -16.71 -15.37 1.84
N THR A 241 -15.91 -15.13 2.87
CA THR A 241 -16.41 -14.73 4.20
C THR A 241 -16.82 -13.26 4.24
N THR A 242 -16.05 -12.37 3.60
CA THR A 242 -16.28 -10.92 3.65
C THR A 242 -17.35 -10.45 2.67
N GLY A 243 -17.64 -11.22 1.60
CA GLY A 243 -18.49 -10.80 0.49
C GLY A 243 -17.84 -9.73 -0.40
N ILE A 244 -16.54 -9.44 -0.21
CA ILE A 244 -15.75 -8.56 -1.08
C ILE A 244 -15.44 -9.32 -2.38
N GLY A 245 -15.50 -8.62 -3.52
CA GLY A 245 -15.30 -9.21 -4.84
C GLY A 245 -13.88 -9.74 -5.07
N GLU A 246 -13.72 -10.57 -6.12
CA GLU A 246 -12.49 -11.32 -6.41
C GLU A 246 -11.26 -10.43 -6.74
N TRP A 247 -11.45 -9.18 -7.08
CA TRP A 247 -10.37 -8.21 -7.26
C TRP A 247 -9.79 -7.81 -5.90
N GLU A 248 -10.63 -7.37 -5.00
CA GLU A 248 -10.27 -6.77 -3.72
C GLU A 248 -10.10 -7.80 -2.59
N ALA A 249 -10.29 -9.11 -2.87
CA ALA A 249 -10.11 -10.19 -1.90
C ALA A 249 -9.76 -11.52 -2.56
N SER A 250 -9.21 -12.45 -1.79
CA SER A 250 -8.81 -13.78 -2.24
C SER A 250 -9.99 -14.74 -2.36
N PHE A 251 -10.05 -15.48 -3.47
CA PHE A 251 -10.92 -16.64 -3.67
C PHE A 251 -10.12 -17.93 -3.94
N ASN A 252 -8.80 -17.87 -3.89
CA ASN A 252 -7.88 -18.98 -4.11
C ASN A 252 -7.11 -19.41 -2.86
N ASP A 253 -7.68 -19.14 -1.67
CA ASP A 253 -7.23 -19.58 -0.35
C ASP A 253 -5.90 -18.95 0.13
N THR A 254 -5.34 -17.95 -0.58
CA THR A 254 -4.14 -17.23 -0.13
C THR A 254 -4.37 -16.39 1.12
N HIS A 255 -5.64 -16.04 1.45
CA HIS A 255 -5.98 -15.19 2.60
C HIS A 255 -5.43 -15.72 3.94
N ARG A 256 -5.27 -17.04 4.10
CA ARG A 256 -4.69 -17.65 5.31
C ARG A 256 -3.23 -17.25 5.53
N ALA A 257 -2.55 -16.73 4.51
CA ALA A 257 -1.19 -16.22 4.61
C ALA A 257 -1.07 -15.05 5.61
N ILE A 258 -2.16 -14.36 5.92
CA ILE A 258 -2.17 -13.26 6.89
C ILE A 258 -1.60 -13.65 8.26
N ASP A 259 -1.77 -14.90 8.67
CA ASP A 259 -1.23 -15.39 9.94
C ASP A 259 0.19 -15.97 9.83
N LEU A 260 0.70 -16.15 8.61
CA LEU A 260 2.00 -16.75 8.31
C LEU A 260 3.09 -15.73 7.98
N ILE A 261 2.73 -14.57 7.45
CA ILE A 261 3.69 -13.54 7.02
C ILE A 261 4.25 -12.72 8.19
N PRO A 262 5.48 -12.17 8.07
CA PRO A 262 6.08 -11.27 9.06
C PRO A 262 5.22 -10.04 9.35
N LYS A 263 5.09 -9.65 10.62
CA LYS A 263 4.21 -8.55 11.05
C LYS A 263 4.80 -7.15 10.82
N ASP A 264 6.05 -7.04 10.43
CA ASP A 264 6.71 -5.79 10.06
C ASP A 264 6.49 -5.36 8.59
N VAL A 265 5.75 -6.17 7.81
CA VAL A 265 5.24 -5.78 6.48
C VAL A 265 4.16 -4.71 6.61
N VAL A 266 4.17 -3.72 5.73
CA VAL A 266 3.11 -2.70 5.63
C VAL A 266 2.08 -3.13 4.59
N ILE A 267 0.81 -3.15 4.96
CA ILE A 267 -0.30 -3.55 4.10
C ILE A 267 -0.92 -2.30 3.47
N CYS A 268 -0.98 -2.28 2.16
CA CYS A 268 -1.72 -1.30 1.36
C CYS A 268 -3.10 -1.89 1.04
N ASP A 269 -4.09 -1.52 1.83
CA ASP A 269 -5.44 -2.08 1.80
C ASP A 269 -6.32 -1.26 0.86
N TRP A 270 -6.59 -1.78 -0.34
CA TRP A 270 -7.27 -1.04 -1.40
C TRP A 270 -8.72 -1.47 -1.60
N HIS A 271 -9.62 -0.48 -1.54
CA HIS A 271 -11.04 -0.65 -1.79
C HIS A 271 -11.60 0.59 -2.49
N TYR A 272 -12.29 0.39 -3.61
CA TYR A 272 -12.66 1.50 -4.50
C TYR A 272 -14.15 1.77 -4.58
N GLU A 273 -14.96 0.72 -4.36
CA GLU A 273 -16.41 0.81 -4.48
C GLU A 273 -17.10 1.22 -3.18
N ARG A 274 -16.51 0.84 -2.04
CA ARG A 274 -17.04 1.09 -0.69
C ARG A 274 -15.90 1.32 0.31
N ALA A 275 -16.21 2.05 1.39
CA ALA A 275 -15.32 2.18 2.53
C ALA A 275 -15.46 0.93 3.42
N HIS A 276 -14.69 -0.12 3.13
CA HIS A 276 -14.67 -1.34 3.94
C HIS A 276 -13.88 -1.12 5.23
N PRO A 277 -14.29 -1.73 6.37
CA PRO A 277 -13.60 -1.58 7.66
C PRO A 277 -12.37 -2.52 7.76
N THR A 278 -11.76 -2.89 6.65
CA THR A 278 -10.63 -3.81 6.57
C THR A 278 -9.32 -3.28 7.16
N PRO A 279 -9.04 -1.94 7.20
CA PRO A 279 -7.84 -1.46 7.86
C PRO A 279 -7.77 -1.84 9.34
N ILE A 280 -8.89 -1.84 10.07
CA ILE A 280 -8.87 -2.26 11.48
C ILE A 280 -8.59 -3.75 11.63
N TYR A 281 -9.06 -4.58 10.69
CA TYR A 281 -8.76 -6.01 10.69
C TYR A 281 -7.24 -6.26 10.57
N PHE A 282 -6.57 -5.63 9.62
CA PHE A 282 -5.11 -5.72 9.46
C PHE A 282 -4.36 -5.22 10.70
N ALA A 283 -4.79 -4.09 11.26
CA ALA A 283 -4.18 -3.54 12.47
C ALA A 283 -4.34 -4.46 13.70
N LEU A 284 -5.50 -5.12 13.85
CA LEU A 284 -5.75 -6.13 14.89
C LEU A 284 -4.92 -7.41 14.67
N LYS A 285 -4.66 -7.79 13.42
CA LYS A 285 -3.74 -8.88 13.05
C LYS A 285 -2.26 -8.53 13.26
N GLY A 286 -1.95 -7.30 13.67
CA GLY A 286 -0.60 -6.86 14.03
C GLY A 286 0.16 -6.12 12.94
N PHE A 287 -0.46 -5.84 11.79
CA PHE A 287 0.17 -5.14 10.68
C PHE A 287 0.02 -3.63 10.76
N ARG A 288 1.00 -2.92 10.26
CA ARG A 288 0.85 -1.52 9.85
C ARG A 288 0.08 -1.48 8.54
N VAL A 289 -0.86 -0.56 8.41
CA VAL A 289 -1.77 -0.50 7.27
C VAL A 289 -2.01 0.93 6.80
N VAL A 290 -2.12 1.10 5.49
CA VAL A 290 -2.63 2.32 4.83
C VAL A 290 -3.88 1.96 4.02
N ALA A 291 -4.93 2.77 4.12
CA ALA A 291 -6.11 2.62 3.25
C ALA A 291 -5.82 3.24 1.88
N CYS A 292 -6.11 2.51 0.81
CA CYS A 292 -5.79 2.93 -0.55
C CYS A 292 -7.08 3.21 -1.34
N LEU A 293 -7.13 4.38 -1.95
CA LEU A 293 -8.29 5.01 -2.58
C LEU A 293 -8.07 5.14 -4.08
N TRP A 294 -9.13 5.42 -4.86
CA TRP A 294 -8.96 5.62 -6.31
C TRP A 294 -9.78 6.78 -6.87
N ASN A 295 -11.00 6.51 -7.39
CA ASN A 295 -11.71 7.41 -8.29
C ASN A 295 -13.14 7.76 -7.85
N ARG A 296 -13.53 7.44 -6.62
CA ARG A 296 -14.82 7.80 -6.02
C ARG A 296 -14.58 8.73 -4.84
N ALA A 297 -14.76 10.03 -5.08
CA ALA A 297 -14.41 11.07 -4.12
C ALA A 297 -15.08 10.88 -2.75
N GLU A 298 -16.38 10.54 -2.72
CA GLU A 298 -17.10 10.36 -1.46
C GLU A 298 -16.72 9.05 -0.76
N VAL A 299 -16.41 7.97 -1.50
CA VAL A 299 -15.90 6.74 -0.90
C VAL A 299 -14.52 7.00 -0.28
N GLY A 300 -13.63 7.72 -0.98
CA GLY A 300 -12.33 8.09 -0.46
C GLY A 300 -12.41 8.99 0.78
N ALA A 301 -13.27 10.00 0.74
CA ALA A 301 -13.53 10.88 1.90
C ALA A 301 -14.07 10.08 3.10
N GLN A 302 -14.97 9.12 2.85
CA GLN A 302 -15.50 8.26 3.91
C GLN A 302 -14.41 7.36 4.51
N GLN A 303 -13.52 6.78 3.69
CA GLN A 303 -12.39 5.99 4.18
C GLN A 303 -11.46 6.81 5.08
N VAL A 304 -11.21 8.08 4.73
CA VAL A 304 -10.43 8.99 5.60
C VAL A 304 -11.11 9.18 6.95
N ARG A 305 -12.40 9.54 6.95
CA ARG A 305 -13.20 9.75 8.19
C ARG A 305 -13.25 8.48 9.05
N ASP A 306 -13.51 7.32 8.42
CA ASP A 306 -13.59 6.05 9.13
C ASP A 306 -12.24 5.67 9.74
N LEU A 307 -11.13 5.87 9.02
CA LEU A 307 -9.80 5.59 9.54
C LEU A 307 -9.45 6.50 10.74
N MET A 308 -9.85 7.78 10.69
CA MET A 308 -9.69 8.70 11.84
C MET A 308 -10.47 8.20 13.05
N LEU A 309 -11.74 7.83 12.84
CA LEU A 309 -12.58 7.30 13.91
C LEU A 309 -12.00 5.99 14.49
N MET A 310 -11.49 5.12 13.64
CA MET A 310 -10.79 3.91 14.09
C MET A 310 -9.58 4.25 14.94
N ARG A 311 -8.75 5.23 14.52
CA ARG A 311 -7.59 5.68 15.28
C ARG A 311 -7.97 6.27 16.63
N GLU A 312 -9.01 7.09 16.69
CA GLU A 312 -9.52 7.70 17.91
C GLU A 312 -9.94 6.64 18.94
N ARG A 313 -10.70 5.63 18.49
CA ARG A 313 -11.31 4.61 19.36
C ARG A 313 -10.38 3.44 19.67
N ALA A 314 -9.31 3.26 18.92
CA ALA A 314 -8.40 2.13 19.09
C ALA A 314 -7.47 2.29 20.29
N ALA A 315 -7.11 1.16 20.93
CA ALA A 315 -6.03 1.10 21.88
C ALA A 315 -4.70 1.61 21.25
N PRO A 316 -3.77 2.20 22.02
CA PRO A 316 -2.55 2.83 21.47
C PRO A 316 -1.76 1.96 20.50
N ALA A 317 -1.60 0.67 20.80
CA ALA A 317 -0.87 -0.26 19.94
C ALA A 317 -1.54 -0.50 18.58
N VAL A 318 -2.88 -0.47 18.51
CA VAL A 318 -3.64 -0.61 17.26
C VAL A 318 -3.65 0.72 16.51
N ARG A 319 -3.83 1.84 17.21
CA ARG A 319 -3.76 3.20 16.64
C ARG A 319 -2.48 3.44 15.88
N GLN A 320 -1.32 3.07 16.45
CA GLN A 320 -0.01 3.23 15.82
C GLN A 320 0.16 2.43 14.52
N ARG A 321 -0.64 1.39 14.31
CA ARG A 321 -0.62 0.58 13.09
C ARG A 321 -1.48 1.15 11.97
N LEU A 322 -2.47 1.98 12.27
CA LEU A 322 -3.32 2.65 11.29
C LEU A 322 -2.58 3.91 10.78
N LEU A 323 -1.75 3.74 9.74
CA LEU A 323 -0.79 4.76 9.31
C LEU A 323 -1.42 5.94 8.58
N GLY A 324 -2.50 5.72 7.82
CA GLY A 324 -3.12 6.78 7.03
C GLY A 324 -3.61 6.28 5.68
N VAL A 325 -3.50 7.12 4.65
CA VAL A 325 -4.12 6.89 3.35
C VAL A 325 -3.17 7.12 2.18
N VAL A 326 -3.40 6.39 1.08
CA VAL A 326 -2.70 6.53 -0.20
C VAL A 326 -3.72 6.59 -1.33
N GLN A 327 -3.77 7.70 -2.06
CA GLN A 327 -4.55 7.81 -3.30
C GLN A 327 -3.84 7.07 -4.42
N THR A 328 -4.51 6.14 -5.10
CA THR A 328 -3.96 5.46 -6.28
C THR A 328 -4.32 6.17 -7.58
N VAL A 329 -3.40 6.12 -8.54
CA VAL A 329 -3.54 6.66 -9.90
C VAL A 329 -3.10 5.60 -10.90
N TRP A 330 -4.06 4.96 -11.57
CA TRP A 330 -3.77 3.88 -12.52
C TRP A 330 -3.56 4.35 -13.96
N SER A 331 -4.00 5.56 -14.29
CA SER A 331 -3.93 6.16 -15.65
C SER A 331 -2.55 6.67 -16.07
N GLY A 332 -1.53 6.54 -15.22
CA GLY A 332 -0.21 7.16 -15.45
C GLY A 332 -0.20 8.68 -15.28
N VAL A 333 1.00 9.27 -15.40
CA VAL A 333 1.24 10.70 -15.12
C VAL A 333 0.46 11.61 -16.06
N ASP A 334 0.55 11.38 -17.39
CA ASP A 334 -0.15 12.23 -18.39
C ASP A 334 -1.67 12.17 -18.23
N GLY A 335 -2.21 10.98 -17.92
CA GLY A 335 -3.64 10.81 -17.68
C GLY A 335 -4.11 11.62 -16.49
N PHE A 336 -3.39 11.51 -15.38
CA PHE A 336 -3.71 12.23 -14.17
C PHE A 336 -3.55 13.75 -14.33
N TRP A 337 -2.49 14.21 -14.99
CA TRP A 337 -2.30 15.65 -15.23
C TRP A 337 -3.38 16.24 -16.14
N ARG A 338 -3.85 15.51 -17.15
CA ARG A 338 -5.00 15.96 -17.94
C ARG A 338 -6.26 16.15 -17.10
N GLU A 339 -6.56 15.20 -16.22
CA GLU A 339 -7.67 15.36 -15.26
C GLU A 339 -7.45 16.56 -14.35
N TRP A 340 -6.26 16.67 -13.78
CA TRP A 340 -5.88 17.75 -12.87
C TRP A 340 -6.01 19.13 -13.48
N GLU A 341 -5.47 19.33 -14.68
CA GLU A 341 -5.55 20.62 -15.38
C GLU A 341 -6.98 20.93 -15.82
N SER A 342 -7.75 19.91 -16.21
CA SER A 342 -9.16 20.13 -16.62
C SER A 342 -10.02 20.69 -15.49
N LEU A 343 -9.70 20.40 -14.24
CA LEU A 343 -10.43 20.93 -13.07
C LEU A 343 -10.24 22.43 -12.86
N LYS A 344 -9.26 23.06 -13.52
CA LYS A 344 -9.01 24.50 -13.49
C LYS A 344 -9.79 25.26 -14.57
N ASN A 345 -10.48 24.56 -15.48
CA ASN A 345 -11.31 25.18 -16.51
C ASN A 345 -12.54 25.86 -15.92
N ASP A 346 -13.05 26.86 -16.63
CA ASP A 346 -14.35 27.49 -16.32
C ASP A 346 -15.29 27.37 -17.53
N PRO A 347 -16.37 26.60 -17.44
CA PRO A 347 -16.75 25.74 -16.32
C PRO A 347 -15.86 24.50 -16.19
N PRO A 348 -15.75 23.92 -14.98
CA PRO A 348 -15.02 22.67 -14.78
C PRO A 348 -15.77 21.50 -15.45
N PRO A 349 -15.06 20.37 -15.74
CA PRO A 349 -15.69 19.21 -16.38
C PRO A 349 -16.81 18.62 -15.50
N PRO A 350 -17.78 17.89 -16.10
CA PRO A 350 -18.83 17.19 -15.37
C PRO A 350 -18.30 16.26 -14.27
N PRO A 351 -19.12 15.92 -13.23
CA PRO A 351 -18.68 15.10 -12.09
C PRO A 351 -18.20 13.69 -12.43
N ASP A 352 -18.67 13.11 -13.52
CA ASP A 352 -18.26 11.80 -14.06
C ASP A 352 -16.91 11.82 -14.79
N GLN A 353 -16.35 13.00 -14.99
CA GLN A 353 -15.02 13.21 -15.58
C GLN A 353 -14.01 13.67 -14.51
N ALA A 354 -12.73 13.53 -14.82
CA ALA A 354 -11.62 13.88 -13.93
C ALA A 354 -11.77 13.25 -12.51
N ARG A 355 -12.29 12.03 -12.46
CA ARG A 355 -12.71 11.36 -11.22
C ARG A 355 -11.55 11.12 -10.27
N VAL A 356 -10.38 10.73 -10.77
CA VAL A 356 -9.19 10.45 -9.96
C VAL A 356 -8.64 11.73 -9.34
N ALA A 357 -8.52 12.80 -10.14
CA ALA A 357 -8.06 14.09 -9.64
C ALA A 357 -9.06 14.72 -8.64
N ARG A 358 -10.39 14.59 -8.89
CA ARG A 358 -11.42 15.02 -7.92
C ARG A 358 -11.33 14.26 -6.61
N CYS A 359 -11.14 12.94 -6.68
CA CYS A 359 -10.98 12.11 -5.48
C CYS A 359 -9.75 12.57 -4.68
N PHE A 360 -8.61 12.79 -5.34
CA PHE A 360 -7.40 13.28 -4.69
C PHE A 360 -7.60 14.64 -4.01
N LEU A 361 -8.24 15.60 -4.69
CA LEU A 361 -8.54 16.90 -4.09
C LEU A 361 -9.43 16.74 -2.86
N ARG A 362 -10.54 16.01 -2.98
CA ARG A 362 -11.49 15.79 -1.89
C ARG A 362 -10.86 15.09 -0.68
N VAL A 363 -10.06 14.07 -0.92
CA VAL A 363 -9.34 13.33 0.12
C VAL A 363 -8.29 14.22 0.79
N SER A 364 -7.56 15.04 0.01
CA SER A 364 -6.57 15.95 0.56
C SER A 364 -7.17 17.08 1.43
N GLU A 365 -8.41 17.46 1.17
CA GLU A 365 -9.17 18.37 2.03
C GLU A 365 -9.56 17.67 3.36
N GLU A 366 -10.05 16.42 3.28
CA GLU A 366 -10.45 15.68 4.49
C GLU A 366 -9.30 15.48 5.46
N TRP A 367 -8.12 15.06 5.02
CA TRP A 367 -7.02 14.87 5.96
C TRP A 367 -6.49 16.20 6.55
N LYS A 368 -6.64 17.33 5.82
CA LYS A 368 -6.29 18.67 6.35
C LYS A 368 -7.28 19.19 7.39
N VAL A 369 -8.58 18.93 7.19
CA VAL A 369 -9.63 19.27 8.19
C VAL A 369 -9.35 18.52 9.49
N ALA A 370 -8.97 17.26 9.37
CA ALA A 370 -8.56 16.44 10.48
C ALA A 370 -7.38 17.03 11.27
N GLU A 371 -6.39 17.60 10.60
CA GLU A 371 -5.24 18.25 11.25
C GLU A 371 -5.62 19.56 11.95
N LYS A 372 -6.57 20.33 11.40
CA LYS A 372 -6.99 21.63 11.97
C LYS A 372 -7.88 21.49 13.21
N SER A 373 -8.86 20.57 13.20
CA SER A 373 -9.72 20.33 14.37
C SER A 373 -8.91 19.94 15.61
N GLN A 374 -7.73 19.41 15.41
CA GLN A 374 -6.78 19.00 16.46
C GLN A 374 -5.95 20.16 17.02
N SER A 375 -5.58 21.13 16.16
CA SER A 375 -4.83 22.33 16.63
C SER A 375 -5.71 23.28 17.45
N ASP A 376 -6.99 23.34 17.16
CA ASP A 376 -7.94 24.24 17.86
C ASP A 376 -8.37 23.69 19.23
N GLU A 377 -8.37 22.36 19.42
CA GLU A 377 -8.63 21.74 20.74
C GLU A 377 -7.39 21.76 21.67
N ALA A 378 -6.18 21.96 21.13
CA ALA A 378 -4.95 22.02 21.89
C ALA A 378 -4.63 23.40 22.47
N LEU A 379 -5.40 24.46 22.16
CA LEU A 379 -5.28 25.75 22.75
C LEU A 379 -5.96 25.76 24.14
N PRO A 380 -5.25 26.02 25.26
CA PRO A 380 -5.86 26.11 26.57
C PRO A 380 -6.83 27.30 26.60
N ARG A 381 -8.09 27.03 26.98
CA ARG A 381 -9.06 28.06 27.33
C ARG A 381 -8.70 28.77 28.63
#